data_4e88eae1ae0d9b5031a633948b91a7f8
#
_entry.id   4e88eae1ae0d9b5031a633948b91a7f8
#
_cell.length_a   1.000
_cell.length_b   1.000
_cell.length_c   1.000
_cell.angle_alpha   90.00
_cell.angle_beta   90.00
_cell.angle_gamma   90.00
#
_symmetry.space_group_name_H-M   'P 1'
#
loop_
_entity.id
_entity.type
_entity.pdbx_description
1 polymer ?
#
loop_
_entity_poly.entity_id
_entity_poly.type
_entity_poly.pdbx_seq_one_letter_code
_entity_poly.pdbx_strand_id
1 'polypeptide(L)'
;MAEHQDETRAAYDGVVELYASMFADRLETQPFARAMVGTFAELVRETGNLRTADLGCGPGHLTAMLHDLGLDAFGLDLSPAMVDHARRAHPALRFDEARMESLPIEDRALGGVLTRYSMIHTPPGELPALLAEQVRVLAPGGLLLVSLFGTEGPEPVRFDHKVAPAYSWPVDRFTELVAGAGLVTVARLLHDPASERGFLDTHVLARRP
;
A
#
# COMPACT_ATOMS: atom_id res chain seq x y z
N MET A 1 -6.83 -0.61 -18.42
CA MET A 1 -6.89 -1.20 -17.05
C MET A 1 -6.49 -2.67 -16.99
N ALA A 2 -7.15 -3.60 -17.66
CA ALA A 2 -6.86 -5.04 -17.48
C ALA A 2 -5.45 -5.48 -17.94
N GLU A 3 -4.96 -4.98 -19.06
CA GLU A 3 -3.72 -5.47 -19.70
C GLU A 3 -2.46 -5.24 -18.85
N HIS A 4 -2.25 -4.02 -18.33
CA HIS A 4 -1.07 -3.73 -17.49
C HIS A 4 -1.11 -4.46 -16.13
N GLN A 5 -2.30 -4.76 -15.61
CA GLN A 5 -2.45 -5.53 -14.37
C GLN A 5 -2.09 -6.99 -14.56
N ASP A 6 -2.50 -7.59 -15.68
CA ASP A 6 -2.15 -8.98 -16.00
C ASP A 6 -0.64 -9.12 -16.24
N GLU A 7 0.01 -8.11 -16.85
CA GLU A 7 1.47 -8.04 -16.97
C GLU A 7 2.14 -7.90 -15.59
N THR A 8 1.64 -7.01 -14.73
CA THR A 8 2.15 -6.82 -13.37
C THR A 8 2.01 -8.10 -12.55
N ARG A 9 0.84 -8.74 -12.60
CA ARG A 9 0.59 -10.03 -11.94
C ARG A 9 1.59 -11.09 -12.38
N ALA A 10 1.72 -11.30 -13.68
CA ALA A 10 2.64 -12.32 -14.23
C ALA A 10 4.10 -12.05 -13.83
N ALA A 11 4.52 -10.78 -13.78
CA ALA A 11 5.86 -10.40 -13.35
C ALA A 11 6.11 -10.73 -11.87
N TYR A 12 5.15 -10.45 -10.98
CA TYR A 12 5.26 -10.80 -9.56
C TYR A 12 5.16 -12.29 -9.30
N ASP A 13 4.29 -13.03 -10.03
CA ASP A 13 4.23 -14.49 -9.96
C ASP A 13 5.59 -15.16 -10.26
N GLY A 14 6.39 -14.55 -11.15
CA GLY A 14 7.70 -15.06 -11.53
C GLY A 14 8.84 -14.80 -10.52
N VAL A 15 8.63 -13.94 -9.50
CA VAL A 15 9.72 -13.48 -8.61
C VAL A 15 9.43 -13.68 -7.11
N VAL A 16 8.41 -14.43 -6.73
CA VAL A 16 7.90 -14.54 -5.34
C VAL A 16 9.00 -14.86 -4.34
N GLU A 17 9.78 -15.93 -4.55
CA GLU A 17 10.80 -16.37 -3.58
C GLU A 17 11.92 -15.34 -3.44
N LEU A 18 12.37 -14.77 -4.56
CA LEU A 18 13.38 -13.70 -4.55
C LEU A 18 12.85 -12.47 -3.83
N TYR A 19 11.61 -12.07 -4.14
CA TYR A 19 10.97 -10.91 -3.53
C TYR A 19 10.79 -11.10 -2.02
N ALA A 20 10.28 -12.25 -1.59
CA ALA A 20 10.10 -12.59 -0.18
C ALA A 20 11.43 -12.50 0.59
N SER A 21 12.51 -13.08 0.05
CA SER A 21 13.83 -13.04 0.69
C SER A 21 14.42 -11.64 0.80
N MET A 22 14.18 -10.77 -0.19
CA MET A 22 14.69 -9.39 -0.21
C MET A 22 13.96 -8.46 0.78
N PHE A 23 12.73 -8.79 1.15
CA PHE A 23 11.85 -7.91 1.91
C PHE A 23 11.51 -8.43 3.31
N ALA A 24 11.95 -9.64 3.69
CA ALA A 24 11.68 -10.25 5.00
C ALA A 24 11.99 -9.29 6.17
N ASP A 25 13.19 -8.68 6.17
CA ASP A 25 13.66 -7.81 7.26
C ASP A 25 13.68 -6.32 6.89
N ARG A 26 13.07 -5.95 5.75
CA ARG A 26 13.24 -4.60 5.21
C ARG A 26 12.69 -3.50 6.12
N LEU A 27 11.58 -3.74 6.81
CA LEU A 27 11.02 -2.76 7.74
C LEU A 27 11.88 -2.58 9.00
N GLU A 28 12.61 -3.59 9.43
CA GLU A 28 13.53 -3.47 10.56
C GLU A 28 14.64 -2.46 10.28
N THR A 29 15.08 -2.41 9.03
CA THR A 29 16.14 -1.49 8.57
C THR A 29 15.63 -0.12 8.12
N GLN A 30 14.30 0.11 8.11
CA GLN A 30 13.67 1.35 7.65
C GLN A 30 12.91 2.06 8.80
N PRO A 31 13.61 2.82 9.66
CA PRO A 31 13.01 3.40 10.87
C PRO A 31 11.86 4.37 10.56
N PHE A 32 11.95 5.13 9.48
CA PHE A 32 10.89 6.07 9.10
C PHE A 32 9.62 5.35 8.63
N ALA A 33 9.76 4.33 7.78
CA ALA A 33 8.62 3.52 7.35
C ALA A 33 7.97 2.81 8.54
N ARG A 34 8.77 2.23 9.43
CA ARG A 34 8.28 1.59 10.67
C ARG A 34 7.54 2.58 11.57
N ALA A 35 8.04 3.81 11.73
CA ALA A 35 7.36 4.85 12.51
C ALA A 35 6.00 5.21 11.89
N MET A 36 5.91 5.36 10.56
CA MET A 36 4.65 5.66 9.88
C MET A 36 3.63 4.51 10.01
N VAL A 37 4.07 3.26 9.88
CA VAL A 37 3.19 2.10 10.09
C VAL A 37 2.74 2.00 11.54
N GLY A 38 3.62 2.25 12.51
CA GLY A 38 3.28 2.30 13.93
C GLY A 38 2.24 3.38 14.24
N THR A 39 2.47 4.61 13.77
CA THR A 39 1.52 5.72 13.92
C THR A 39 0.17 5.41 13.26
N PHE A 40 0.17 4.84 12.06
CA PHE A 40 -1.06 4.39 11.42
C PHE A 40 -1.82 3.39 12.28
N ALA A 41 -1.13 2.36 12.82
CA ALA A 41 -1.77 1.35 13.66
C ALA A 41 -2.34 1.94 14.96
N GLU A 42 -1.65 2.88 15.60
CA GLU A 42 -2.14 3.60 16.79
C GLU A 42 -3.43 4.38 16.47
N LEU A 43 -3.42 5.15 15.39
CA LEU A 43 -4.58 5.96 14.98
C LEU A 43 -5.77 5.08 14.55
N VAL A 44 -5.54 3.93 13.89
CA VAL A 44 -6.62 2.98 13.58
C VAL A 44 -7.23 2.42 14.86
N ARG A 45 -6.42 2.06 15.86
CA ARG A 45 -6.93 1.58 17.16
C ARG A 45 -7.79 2.62 17.87
N GLU A 46 -7.45 3.90 17.78
CA GLU A 46 -8.25 5.01 18.33
C GLU A 46 -9.65 5.12 17.68
N THR A 47 -9.83 4.67 16.44
CA THR A 47 -11.15 4.66 15.78
C THR A 47 -12.11 3.64 16.40
N GLY A 48 -11.62 2.62 17.11
CA GLY A 48 -12.38 1.49 17.62
C GLY A 48 -12.70 0.42 16.56
N ASN A 49 -12.48 0.67 15.27
CA ASN A 49 -12.60 -0.32 14.20
C ASN A 49 -11.20 -0.82 13.80
N LEU A 50 -10.82 -1.98 14.31
CA LEU A 50 -9.48 -2.56 14.10
C LEU A 50 -9.32 -3.26 12.75
N ARG A 51 -10.41 -3.47 12.00
CA ARG A 51 -10.37 -4.21 10.74
C ARG A 51 -9.58 -3.45 9.69
N THR A 52 -8.48 -4.04 9.22
CA THR A 52 -7.49 -3.36 8.39
C THR A 52 -7.09 -4.23 7.19
N ALA A 53 -7.13 -3.67 6.00
CA ALA A 53 -6.65 -4.31 4.78
C ALA A 53 -5.24 -3.82 4.42
N ASP A 54 -4.35 -4.78 4.13
CA ASP A 54 -3.05 -4.58 3.50
C ASP A 54 -3.21 -4.89 2.00
N LEU A 55 -3.25 -3.86 1.17
CA LEU A 55 -3.52 -3.97 -0.27
C LEU A 55 -2.20 -4.04 -1.07
N GLY A 56 -2.05 -5.12 -1.85
CA GLY A 56 -0.78 -5.50 -2.45
C GLY A 56 0.17 -6.02 -1.38
N CYS A 57 -0.33 -6.95 -0.56
CA CYS A 57 0.36 -7.44 0.63
C CYS A 57 1.62 -8.27 0.31
N GLY A 58 1.79 -8.71 -0.95
CA GLY A 58 2.91 -9.55 -1.36
C GLY A 58 3.07 -10.78 -0.46
N PRO A 59 4.29 -11.03 0.05
CA PRO A 59 4.59 -12.18 0.93
C PRO A 59 3.95 -12.11 2.33
N GLY A 60 3.21 -11.05 2.69
CA GLY A 60 2.44 -10.95 3.92
C GLY A 60 3.18 -10.39 5.15
N HIS A 61 4.44 -10.00 5.03
CA HIS A 61 5.23 -9.50 6.18
C HIS A 61 4.60 -8.28 6.86
N LEU A 62 4.07 -7.35 6.05
CA LEU A 62 3.45 -6.13 6.58
C LEU A 62 2.09 -6.42 7.20
N THR A 63 1.32 -7.33 6.62
CA THR A 63 0.07 -7.82 7.22
C THR A 63 0.32 -8.42 8.61
N ALA A 64 1.39 -9.24 8.74
CA ALA A 64 1.80 -9.81 10.03
C ALA A 64 2.20 -8.72 11.03
N MET A 65 2.99 -7.73 10.61
CA MET A 65 3.34 -6.61 11.46
C MET A 65 2.10 -5.82 11.94
N LEU A 66 1.13 -5.57 11.07
CA LEU A 66 -0.11 -4.89 11.47
C LEU A 66 -0.90 -5.70 12.50
N HIS A 67 -0.94 -7.03 12.36
CA HIS A 67 -1.53 -7.93 13.34
C HIS A 67 -0.81 -7.85 14.68
N ASP A 68 0.53 -7.90 14.70
CA ASP A 68 1.35 -7.78 15.91
C ASP A 68 1.19 -6.42 16.61
N LEU A 69 0.85 -5.37 15.84
CA LEU A 69 0.49 -4.05 16.37
C LEU A 69 -0.96 -3.99 16.89
N GLY A 70 -1.69 -5.11 16.92
CA GLY A 70 -3.01 -5.24 17.52
C GLY A 70 -4.18 -4.90 16.58
N LEU A 71 -3.97 -4.94 15.26
CA LEU A 71 -5.04 -4.77 14.28
C LEU A 71 -5.64 -6.11 13.84
N ASP A 72 -6.90 -6.12 13.45
CA ASP A 72 -7.55 -7.23 12.74
C ASP A 72 -7.17 -7.14 11.25
N ALA A 73 -5.91 -7.50 10.98
CA ALA A 73 -5.28 -7.32 9.68
C ALA A 73 -5.47 -8.53 8.77
N PHE A 74 -5.72 -8.25 7.49
CA PHE A 74 -5.72 -9.24 6.42
C PHE A 74 -5.08 -8.68 5.15
N GLY A 75 -4.50 -9.56 4.33
CA GLY A 75 -3.81 -9.17 3.11
C GLY A 75 -4.63 -9.46 1.85
N LEU A 76 -4.55 -8.57 0.87
CA LEU A 76 -5.08 -8.76 -0.47
C LEU A 76 -3.97 -8.50 -1.49
N ASP A 77 -3.81 -9.41 -2.46
CA ASP A 77 -2.84 -9.24 -3.54
C ASP A 77 -3.42 -9.66 -4.89
N LEU A 78 -2.89 -9.09 -5.96
CA LEU A 78 -3.26 -9.45 -7.33
C LEU A 78 -2.63 -10.79 -7.77
N SER A 79 -1.44 -11.12 -7.21
CA SER A 79 -0.66 -12.31 -7.54
C SER A 79 -1.11 -13.51 -6.69
N PRO A 80 -1.71 -14.56 -7.29
CA PRO A 80 -2.04 -15.78 -6.56
C PRO A 80 -0.80 -16.45 -5.96
N ALA A 81 0.36 -16.35 -6.61
CA ALA A 81 1.60 -16.91 -6.09
C ALA A 81 2.10 -16.17 -4.82
N MET A 82 1.92 -14.84 -4.74
CA MET A 82 2.17 -14.06 -3.51
C MET A 82 1.20 -14.46 -2.39
N VAL A 83 -0.09 -14.57 -2.70
CA VAL A 83 -1.12 -14.99 -1.74
C VAL A 83 -0.82 -16.37 -1.17
N ASP A 84 -0.46 -17.33 -2.02
CA ASP A 84 -0.10 -18.69 -1.59
C ASP A 84 1.17 -18.70 -0.73
N HIS A 85 2.16 -17.87 -1.05
CA HIS A 85 3.35 -17.70 -0.21
C HIS A 85 2.98 -17.12 1.15
N ALA A 86 2.21 -16.02 1.18
CA ALA A 86 1.77 -15.37 2.42
C ALA A 86 0.98 -16.32 3.34
N ARG A 87 0.08 -17.13 2.79
CA ARG A 87 -0.66 -18.15 3.54
C ARG A 87 0.25 -19.20 4.19
N ARG A 88 1.31 -19.62 3.48
CA ARG A 88 2.28 -20.57 4.03
C ARG A 88 3.15 -19.94 5.12
N ALA A 89 3.59 -18.70 4.90
CA ALA A 89 4.45 -17.98 5.84
C ALA A 89 3.70 -17.54 7.11
N HIS A 90 2.43 -17.17 6.98
CA HIS A 90 1.61 -16.63 8.07
C HIS A 90 0.24 -17.33 8.16
N PRO A 91 0.19 -18.64 8.53
CA PRO A 91 -1.02 -19.47 8.46
C PRO A 91 -2.14 -19.04 9.41
N ALA A 92 -1.86 -18.19 10.39
CA ALA A 92 -2.86 -17.63 11.29
C ALA A 92 -3.59 -16.41 10.71
N LEU A 93 -3.11 -15.85 9.62
CA LEU A 93 -3.67 -14.64 8.99
C LEU A 93 -4.44 -14.99 7.73
N ARG A 94 -5.33 -14.09 7.35
CA ARG A 94 -6.13 -14.21 6.14
C ARG A 94 -5.46 -13.48 4.98
N PHE A 95 -5.35 -14.18 3.83
CA PHE A 95 -4.87 -13.62 2.57
C PHE A 95 -5.77 -14.08 1.43
N ASP A 96 -6.20 -13.15 0.58
CA ASP A 96 -7.04 -13.47 -0.57
C ASP A 96 -6.53 -12.76 -1.83
N GLU A 97 -6.83 -13.36 -2.99
CA GLU A 97 -6.59 -12.73 -4.28
C GLU A 97 -7.66 -11.64 -4.51
N ALA A 98 -7.21 -10.43 -4.83
CA ALA A 98 -8.12 -9.33 -5.18
C ALA A 98 -7.44 -8.27 -6.05
N ARG A 99 -8.26 -7.55 -6.82
CA ARG A 99 -7.86 -6.34 -7.55
C ARG A 99 -8.21 -5.11 -6.71
N MET A 100 -7.30 -4.13 -6.63
CA MET A 100 -7.50 -2.91 -5.83
C MET A 100 -8.61 -2.01 -6.37
N GLU A 101 -8.99 -2.16 -7.62
CA GLU A 101 -10.04 -1.39 -8.29
C GLU A 101 -11.45 -1.92 -7.98
N SER A 102 -11.55 -3.13 -7.42
CA SER A 102 -12.81 -3.76 -7.06
C SER A 102 -12.59 -4.71 -5.89
N LEU A 103 -12.61 -4.15 -4.70
CA LEU A 103 -12.34 -4.89 -3.48
C LEU A 103 -13.57 -5.70 -3.04
N PRO A 104 -13.41 -6.98 -2.69
CA PRO A 104 -14.50 -7.80 -2.15
C PRO A 104 -14.78 -7.45 -0.68
N ILE A 105 -14.99 -6.17 -0.41
CA ILE A 105 -15.17 -5.58 0.91
C ILE A 105 -16.39 -4.66 0.87
N GLU A 106 -17.24 -4.75 1.88
CA GLU A 106 -18.41 -3.88 2.01
C GLU A 106 -18.01 -2.41 2.21
N ASP A 107 -18.93 -1.51 1.82
CA ASP A 107 -18.76 -0.09 2.04
C ASP A 107 -18.55 0.22 3.52
N ARG A 108 -17.60 1.09 3.84
CA ARG A 108 -17.37 1.59 5.21
C ARG A 108 -17.07 0.50 6.23
N ALA A 109 -16.50 -0.62 5.81
CA ALA A 109 -16.23 -1.76 6.67
C ALA A 109 -14.89 -1.70 7.43
N LEU A 110 -13.94 -0.87 6.96
CA LEU A 110 -12.57 -0.86 7.47
C LEU A 110 -12.27 0.36 8.31
N GLY A 111 -11.53 0.16 9.41
CA GLY A 111 -10.87 1.22 10.16
C GLY A 111 -9.54 1.66 9.53
N GLY A 112 -8.88 0.77 8.79
CA GLY A 112 -7.62 1.06 8.13
C GLY A 112 -7.45 0.41 6.76
N VAL A 113 -6.78 1.12 5.86
CA VAL A 113 -6.26 0.61 4.59
C VAL A 113 -4.79 0.99 4.50
N LEU A 114 -3.95 0.02 4.20
CA LEU A 114 -2.54 0.23 3.94
C LEU A 114 -2.23 -0.17 2.51
N THR A 115 -1.45 0.66 1.78
CA THR A 115 -0.85 0.33 0.50
C THR A 115 0.61 0.73 0.51
N ARG A 116 1.51 -0.24 0.44
CA ARG A 116 2.94 0.07 0.47
C ARG A 116 3.63 -0.41 -0.81
N TYR A 117 4.03 0.55 -1.65
CA TYR A 117 4.66 0.32 -2.96
C TYR A 117 3.86 -0.60 -3.89
N SER A 118 2.55 -0.68 -3.71
CA SER A 118 1.65 -1.51 -4.52
C SER A 118 0.88 -0.69 -5.56
N MET A 119 0.48 0.56 -5.24
CA MET A 119 -0.15 1.47 -6.19
C MET A 119 0.81 2.06 -7.24
N ILE A 120 2.12 1.86 -7.07
CA ILE A 120 3.15 2.44 -7.94
C ILE A 120 3.05 1.98 -9.40
N HIS A 121 2.44 0.82 -9.66
CA HIS A 121 2.24 0.28 -11.00
C HIS A 121 1.00 0.83 -11.70
N THR A 122 0.16 1.57 -10.98
CA THR A 122 -1.08 2.15 -11.54
C THR A 122 -0.75 3.38 -12.38
N PRO A 123 -1.18 3.43 -13.65
CA PRO A 123 -1.03 4.64 -14.47
C PRO A 123 -1.68 5.85 -13.82
N PRO A 124 -1.09 7.06 -13.95
CA PRO A 124 -1.60 8.27 -13.30
C PRO A 124 -3.08 8.56 -13.53
N GLY A 125 -3.58 8.31 -14.73
CA GLY A 125 -4.99 8.54 -15.07
C GLY A 125 -5.99 7.56 -14.42
N GLU A 126 -5.51 6.42 -13.89
CA GLU A 126 -6.34 5.39 -13.24
C GLU A 126 -6.33 5.51 -11.72
N LEU A 127 -5.35 6.21 -11.15
CA LEU A 127 -5.17 6.35 -9.71
C LEU A 127 -6.37 6.98 -8.98
N PRO A 128 -7.10 7.98 -9.54
CA PRO A 128 -8.29 8.52 -8.89
C PRO A 128 -9.38 7.48 -8.64
N ALA A 129 -9.63 6.57 -9.58
CA ALA A 129 -10.62 5.50 -9.43
C ALA A 129 -10.20 4.49 -8.36
N LEU A 130 -8.90 4.16 -8.31
CA LEU A 130 -8.34 3.26 -7.30
C LEU A 130 -8.42 3.87 -5.89
N LEU A 131 -8.13 5.17 -5.73
CA LEU A 131 -8.31 5.88 -4.47
C LEU A 131 -9.79 5.93 -4.05
N ALA A 132 -10.71 6.15 -4.99
CA ALA A 132 -12.15 6.16 -4.70
C ALA A 132 -12.62 4.81 -4.13
N GLU A 133 -12.10 3.69 -4.64
CA GLU A 133 -12.42 2.35 -4.13
C GLU A 133 -11.88 2.15 -2.71
N GLN A 134 -10.66 2.63 -2.42
CA GLN A 134 -10.11 2.58 -1.06
C GLN A 134 -10.91 3.44 -0.08
N VAL A 135 -11.37 4.62 -0.53
CA VAL A 135 -12.29 5.46 0.26
C VAL A 135 -13.64 4.78 0.48
N ARG A 136 -14.18 4.08 -0.51
CA ARG A 136 -15.46 3.37 -0.39
C ARG A 136 -15.45 2.41 0.80
N VAL A 137 -14.39 1.61 0.95
CA VAL A 137 -14.29 0.58 1.99
C VAL A 137 -13.94 1.12 3.37
N LEU A 138 -13.34 2.32 3.49
CA LEU A 138 -13.01 2.94 4.78
C LEU A 138 -14.29 3.43 5.48
N ALA A 139 -14.41 3.18 6.77
CA ALA A 139 -15.43 3.79 7.64
C ALA A 139 -15.17 5.30 7.82
N PRO A 140 -16.18 6.11 8.21
CA PRO A 140 -15.92 7.47 8.71
C PRO A 140 -14.89 7.44 9.85
N GLY A 141 -13.93 8.33 9.82
CA GLY A 141 -12.79 8.35 10.75
C GLY A 141 -11.65 7.39 10.38
N GLY A 142 -11.88 6.46 9.44
CA GLY A 142 -10.90 5.46 9.03
C GLY A 142 -9.67 6.06 8.33
N LEU A 143 -8.55 5.34 8.37
CA LEU A 143 -7.22 5.80 7.95
C LEU A 143 -6.75 5.09 6.68
N LEU A 144 -6.12 5.86 5.79
CA LEU A 144 -5.36 5.37 4.64
C LEU A 144 -3.88 5.71 4.84
N LEU A 145 -3.01 4.72 4.79
CA LEU A 145 -1.57 4.93 4.67
C LEU A 145 -1.07 4.45 3.31
N VAL A 146 -0.49 5.36 2.53
CA VAL A 146 0.14 5.06 1.25
C VAL A 146 1.64 5.27 1.34
N SER A 147 2.43 4.30 0.86
CA SER A 147 3.85 4.47 0.61
C SER A 147 4.14 4.35 -0.88
N LEU A 148 4.92 5.27 -1.41
CA LEU A 148 5.25 5.36 -2.83
C LEU A 148 6.65 5.96 -3.07
N PHE A 149 7.15 5.88 -4.29
CA PHE A 149 8.35 6.58 -4.70
C PHE A 149 8.02 8.05 -5.00
N GLY A 150 8.70 8.95 -4.29
CA GLY A 150 8.56 10.39 -4.49
C GLY A 150 9.53 10.92 -5.54
N THR A 151 9.18 12.06 -6.16
CA THR A 151 10.05 12.83 -7.06
C THR A 151 9.90 14.32 -6.78
N GLU A 152 10.93 15.12 -7.09
CA GLU A 152 10.92 16.58 -6.92
C GLU A 152 10.27 17.32 -8.10
N GLY A 153 10.06 16.64 -9.25
CA GLY A 153 9.44 17.24 -10.44
C GLY A 153 7.96 17.60 -10.23
N PRO A 154 7.35 18.34 -11.17
CA PRO A 154 5.95 18.76 -11.06
C PRO A 154 4.95 17.66 -11.45
N GLU A 155 5.39 16.62 -12.17
CA GLU A 155 4.52 15.58 -12.72
C GLU A 155 5.02 14.18 -12.36
N PRO A 156 4.13 13.16 -12.31
CA PRO A 156 4.53 11.78 -12.13
C PRO A 156 5.49 11.32 -13.23
N VAL A 157 6.49 10.54 -12.86
CA VAL A 157 7.52 10.02 -13.78
C VAL A 157 7.46 8.50 -13.84
N ARG A 158 7.29 7.96 -15.05
CA ARG A 158 7.37 6.51 -15.27
C ARG A 158 8.85 6.07 -15.24
N PHE A 159 9.13 4.98 -14.55
CA PHE A 159 10.48 4.40 -14.45
C PHE A 159 10.46 2.87 -14.50
N ASP A 160 11.62 2.27 -14.75
CA ASP A 160 11.83 0.82 -14.72
C ASP A 160 12.08 0.34 -13.28
N HIS A 161 11.06 -0.27 -12.68
CA HIS A 161 11.13 -0.84 -11.32
C HIS A 161 11.81 -2.22 -11.26
N LYS A 162 12.20 -2.81 -12.41
CA LYS A 162 12.79 -4.16 -12.56
C LYS A 162 11.79 -5.32 -12.52
N VAL A 163 10.65 -5.20 -11.85
CA VAL A 163 9.58 -6.19 -11.88
C VAL A 163 8.54 -5.80 -12.94
N ALA A 164 7.95 -4.63 -12.83
CA ALA A 164 7.02 -4.06 -13.78
C ALA A 164 7.21 -2.53 -13.85
N PRO A 165 6.80 -1.86 -14.93
CA PRO A 165 6.84 -0.40 -15.00
C PRO A 165 6.15 0.24 -13.79
N ALA A 166 6.74 1.31 -13.24
CA ALA A 166 6.20 2.00 -12.07
C ALA A 166 6.24 3.52 -12.26
N TYR A 167 5.60 4.24 -11.35
CA TYR A 167 5.52 5.70 -11.34
C TYR A 167 5.99 6.24 -10.00
N SER A 168 6.87 7.26 -10.05
CA SER A 168 7.17 8.13 -8.92
C SER A 168 6.29 9.37 -8.97
N TRP A 169 5.96 9.91 -7.79
CA TRP A 169 4.98 10.98 -7.67
C TRP A 169 5.53 12.19 -6.93
N PRO A 170 5.29 13.42 -7.41
CA PRO A 170 5.44 14.61 -6.57
C PRO A 170 4.46 14.52 -5.40
N VAL A 171 4.95 14.67 -4.18
CA VAL A 171 4.13 14.47 -2.97
C VAL A 171 2.91 15.41 -2.93
N ASP A 172 3.08 16.64 -3.38
CA ASP A 172 1.98 17.62 -3.37
C ASP A 172 0.87 17.21 -4.36
N ARG A 173 1.23 16.77 -5.58
CA ARG A 173 0.26 16.24 -6.57
C ARG A 173 -0.46 14.99 -6.06
N PHE A 174 0.28 14.11 -5.38
CA PHE A 174 -0.34 12.93 -4.79
C PHE A 174 -1.32 13.29 -3.65
N THR A 175 -0.96 14.24 -2.79
CA THR A 175 -1.86 14.73 -1.73
C THR A 175 -3.09 15.48 -2.27
N GLU A 176 -2.98 16.16 -3.40
CA GLU A 176 -4.14 16.73 -4.11
C GLU A 176 -5.10 15.63 -4.59
N LEU A 177 -4.59 14.52 -5.13
CA LEU A 177 -5.44 13.36 -5.51
C LEU A 177 -6.13 12.74 -4.29
N VAL A 178 -5.41 12.57 -3.18
CA VAL A 178 -5.95 12.07 -1.91
C VAL A 178 -7.07 12.99 -1.41
N ALA A 179 -6.87 14.31 -1.45
CA ALA A 179 -7.89 15.29 -1.09
C ALA A 179 -9.08 15.27 -2.05
N GLY A 180 -8.83 15.14 -3.36
CA GLY A 180 -9.86 15.00 -4.39
C GLY A 180 -10.72 13.75 -4.24
N ALA A 181 -10.19 12.69 -3.64
CA ALA A 181 -10.93 11.48 -3.28
C ALA A 181 -11.76 11.64 -1.98
N GLY A 182 -11.70 12.79 -1.32
CA GLY A 182 -12.48 13.10 -0.11
C GLY A 182 -11.77 12.75 1.20
N LEU A 183 -10.47 12.55 1.19
CA LEU A 183 -9.67 12.31 2.39
C LEU A 183 -8.96 13.58 2.87
N VAL A 184 -8.71 13.67 4.16
CA VAL A 184 -7.91 14.74 4.77
C VAL A 184 -6.53 14.20 5.13
N THR A 185 -5.47 14.81 4.59
CA THR A 185 -4.09 14.44 4.93
C THR A 185 -3.81 14.74 6.41
N VAL A 186 -3.36 13.73 7.14
CA VAL A 186 -3.00 13.79 8.56
C VAL A 186 -1.50 14.04 8.72
N ALA A 187 -0.69 13.29 7.96
CA ALA A 187 0.77 13.41 7.99
C ALA A 187 1.39 13.05 6.64
N ARG A 188 2.57 13.61 6.39
CA ARG A 188 3.44 13.26 5.27
C ARG A 188 4.85 13.05 5.81
N LEU A 189 5.53 12.04 5.31
CA LEU A 189 6.93 11.84 5.57
C LEU A 189 7.64 11.63 4.26
N LEU A 190 8.66 12.44 4.00
CA LEU A 190 9.57 12.31 2.88
C LEU A 190 10.95 12.02 3.44
N HIS A 191 11.58 11.00 2.93
CA HIS A 191 12.90 10.60 3.32
C HIS A 191 13.73 10.32 2.08
N ASP A 192 14.89 10.96 1.98
CA ASP A 192 15.90 10.60 0.99
C ASP A 192 16.75 9.45 1.59
N PRO A 193 16.60 8.22 1.06
CA PRO A 193 17.35 7.09 1.56
C PRO A 193 18.85 7.14 1.15
N ALA A 194 19.33 8.26 0.61
CA ALA A 194 20.67 8.36 -0.02
C ALA A 194 20.90 7.25 -1.05
N SER A 195 19.81 6.80 -1.71
CA SER A 195 19.86 5.70 -2.64
C SER A 195 20.40 6.18 -3.98
N GLU A 196 21.20 5.33 -4.62
CA GLU A 196 21.65 5.52 -6.01
C GLU A 196 20.47 5.66 -7.02
N ARG A 197 19.24 5.45 -6.59
CA ARG A 197 18.05 5.49 -7.42
C ARG A 197 17.41 6.88 -7.57
N GLY A 198 17.78 7.86 -6.72
CA GLY A 198 17.30 9.24 -6.81
C GLY A 198 15.80 9.41 -6.53
N PHE A 199 15.15 8.46 -5.82
CA PHE A 199 13.76 8.54 -5.40
C PHE A 199 13.66 8.83 -3.91
N LEU A 200 12.70 9.68 -3.54
CA LEU A 200 12.32 9.87 -2.14
C LEU A 200 11.41 8.72 -1.69
N ASP A 201 11.67 8.15 -0.53
CA ASP A 201 10.66 7.34 0.16
C ASP A 201 9.57 8.27 0.68
N THR A 202 8.36 8.11 0.17
CA THR A 202 7.24 9.00 0.48
C THR A 202 6.11 8.23 1.14
N HIS A 203 5.65 8.75 2.28
CA HIS A 203 4.50 8.20 3.00
C HIS A 203 3.45 9.29 3.19
N VAL A 204 2.20 8.97 2.86
CA VAL A 204 1.05 9.85 3.05
C VAL A 204 0.02 9.14 3.92
N LEU A 205 -0.25 9.71 5.08
CA LEU A 205 -1.30 9.25 5.99
C LEU A 205 -2.48 10.20 5.87
N ALA A 206 -3.67 9.66 5.60
CA ALA A 206 -4.88 10.43 5.41
C ALA A 206 -6.06 9.80 6.17
N ARG A 207 -7.07 10.60 6.48
CA ARG A 207 -8.27 10.20 7.21
C ARG A 207 -9.52 10.46 6.38
N ARG A 208 -10.46 9.52 6.39
CA ARG A 208 -11.82 9.75 5.90
C ARG A 208 -12.60 10.56 6.95
N PRO A 209 -13.16 11.74 6.60
CA PRO A 209 -14.03 12.53 7.48
C PRO A 209 -15.28 11.77 7.95
#